data_2689893c2017e0908f671a2980ff5bdf
#
_entry.id   2689893c2017e0908f671a2980ff5bdf
#
_cell.length_a   1.000
_cell.length_b   1.000
_cell.length_c   1.000
_cell.angle_alpha   90.00
_cell.angle_beta   90.00
_cell.angle_gamma   90.00
#
_symmetry.space_group_name_H-M   'P 1'
#
loop_
_entity.id
_entity.type
_entity.pdbx_description
1 polymer ?
#
loop_
_entity_poly.entity_id
_entity_poly.type
_entity_poly.pdbx_seq_one_letter_code
_entity_poly.pdbx_strand_id
1 'polypeptide(L)'
;MRGFLGLAMIFFLVSCSGGQKPDLNFNATVANPTYTAGGPKVLFDEAHNNVHKSNDRYKPLAKLLASDGFQVTAGKEKFSDGMLKGYSVLIIVGALSEDEHTDRPAFSSEECDAVENWVREGGSLLLIVDHYPFGSTAEGLALRFGVQTSKGYTEDSALYDKESGDVSQIVFSRTDGSLAEHSITLGRDSTERTNHVTTFTGTSLLAADSAAAFLKLSDRALDFAPSAKIEKSGGDTKTIVTYGNPTSAAGRAQGVALRFGKGRVVILGEIAILSAQITRNGKPVGMNHPGNDNKQLALNIMHWLSGVVE
;
A
#
# COMPACT_ATOMS: atom_id res chain seq x y z
N MET A 1 1.03 -35.68 23.91
CA MET A 1 0.93 -35.31 22.50
C MET A 1 -0.49 -34.76 22.28
N ARG A 2 -0.67 -33.45 22.29
CA ARG A 2 -1.93 -32.77 21.95
C ARG A 2 -1.75 -32.23 20.51
N GLY A 3 -2.43 -32.84 19.57
CA GLY A 3 -2.42 -32.41 18.19
C GLY A 3 -3.09 -31.03 18.07
N PHE A 4 -2.33 -30.05 17.62
CA PHE A 4 -2.89 -28.79 17.12
C PHE A 4 -3.62 -29.10 15.81
N LEU A 5 -4.95 -29.08 15.84
CA LEU A 5 -5.75 -28.98 14.63
C LEU A 5 -5.51 -27.58 14.06
N GLY A 6 -4.75 -27.48 12.97
CA GLY A 6 -4.65 -26.26 12.20
C GLY A 6 -6.03 -25.89 11.67
N LEU A 7 -6.55 -24.76 12.12
CA LEU A 7 -7.77 -24.17 11.60
C LEU A 7 -7.45 -23.63 10.18
N ALA A 8 -7.80 -24.37 9.13
CA ALA A 8 -7.68 -23.89 7.76
C ALA A 8 -8.69 -22.76 7.56
N MET A 9 -8.22 -21.52 7.61
CA MET A 9 -9.04 -20.35 7.30
C MET A 9 -9.18 -20.27 5.77
N ILE A 10 -10.32 -20.67 5.24
CA ILE A 10 -10.60 -20.62 3.80
C ILE A 10 -11.09 -19.21 3.47
N PHE A 11 -10.20 -18.39 2.95
CA PHE A 11 -10.60 -17.14 2.33
C PHE A 11 -11.08 -17.42 0.89
N PHE A 12 -12.34 -17.17 0.64
CA PHE A 12 -12.84 -17.09 -0.71
C PHE A 12 -12.45 -15.72 -1.27
N LEU A 13 -11.50 -15.67 -2.19
CA LEU A 13 -11.38 -14.54 -3.10
C LEU A 13 -12.62 -14.56 -4.02
N VAL A 14 -13.76 -14.23 -3.46
CA VAL A 14 -14.86 -13.71 -4.27
C VAL A 14 -14.36 -12.37 -4.74
N SER A 15 -14.28 -12.22 -6.07
CA SER A 15 -13.98 -10.96 -6.75
C SER A 15 -14.17 -9.75 -5.83
N CYS A 16 -13.10 -9.02 -5.53
CA CYS A 16 -13.09 -7.87 -4.62
C CYS A 16 -14.08 -6.74 -4.99
N SER A 17 -14.90 -6.94 -6.01
CA SER A 17 -15.84 -5.96 -6.56
C SER A 17 -17.13 -5.76 -5.76
N GLY A 18 -17.46 -6.61 -4.77
CA GLY A 18 -18.81 -6.60 -4.18
C GLY A 18 -18.94 -6.11 -2.72
N GLY A 19 -17.85 -5.74 -2.01
CA GLY A 19 -17.90 -5.56 -0.54
C GLY A 19 -17.62 -4.16 -0.02
N GLN A 20 -16.79 -3.41 -0.66
CA GLN A 20 -16.35 -2.08 -0.23
C GLN A 20 -16.55 -1.08 -1.37
N LYS A 21 -16.93 0.15 -1.05
CA LYS A 21 -17.12 1.26 -1.99
C LYS A 21 -16.41 2.52 -1.48
N PRO A 22 -16.00 3.45 -2.37
CA PRO A 22 -15.42 4.72 -1.93
C PRO A 22 -16.40 5.49 -1.05
N ASP A 23 -15.90 6.11 0.01
CA ASP A 23 -16.67 7.06 0.80
C ASP A 23 -16.71 8.40 0.07
N LEU A 24 -17.82 8.67 -0.58
CA LEU A 24 -18.03 9.92 -1.32
C LEU A 24 -18.20 11.13 -0.42
N ASN A 25 -18.48 10.93 0.88
CA ASN A 25 -18.62 11.96 1.90
C ASN A 25 -17.31 12.26 2.63
N PHE A 26 -16.23 11.52 2.31
CA PHE A 26 -14.92 11.79 2.91
C PHE A 26 -14.48 13.22 2.64
N ASN A 27 -14.11 13.94 3.71
CA ASN A 27 -13.59 15.29 3.60
C ASN A 27 -12.15 15.29 3.09
N ALA A 28 -11.99 15.46 1.79
CA ALA A 28 -10.70 15.56 1.10
C ALA A 28 -10.13 16.99 1.04
N THR A 29 -10.70 17.95 1.78
CA THR A 29 -10.20 19.34 1.80
C THR A 29 -8.90 19.42 2.56
N VAL A 30 -7.93 20.14 2.00
CA VAL A 30 -6.68 20.54 2.64
C VAL A 30 -6.79 22.05 2.97
N ALA A 31 -6.69 22.39 4.25
CA ALA A 31 -6.88 23.77 4.70
C ALA A 31 -5.74 24.70 4.23
N ASN A 32 -4.50 24.17 4.25
CA ASN A 32 -3.29 24.86 3.84
C ASN A 32 -2.58 24.07 2.74
N PRO A 33 -3.04 24.18 1.47
CA PRO A 33 -2.45 23.43 0.37
C PRO A 33 -0.98 23.74 0.17
N THR A 34 -0.20 22.71 -0.11
CA THR A 34 1.24 22.84 -0.40
C THR A 34 1.48 23.63 -1.70
N TYR A 35 0.63 23.40 -2.69
CA TYR A 35 0.75 24.03 -3.99
C TYR A 35 -0.52 24.81 -4.32
N THR A 36 -0.38 26.13 -4.49
CA THR A 36 -1.51 27.00 -4.85
C THR A 36 -1.71 27.11 -6.35
N ALA A 37 -0.69 26.81 -7.15
CA ALA A 37 -0.75 26.74 -8.62
C ALA A 37 0.38 25.85 -9.14
N GLY A 38 0.11 25.07 -10.18
CA GLY A 38 1.14 24.35 -10.93
C GLY A 38 1.91 23.29 -10.14
N GLY A 39 1.29 22.60 -9.18
CA GLY A 39 1.92 21.56 -8.38
C GLY A 39 2.43 20.37 -9.20
N PRO A 40 3.18 19.45 -8.57
CA PRO A 40 3.76 18.30 -9.25
C PRO A 40 2.74 17.43 -9.97
N LYS A 41 3.13 16.91 -11.14
CA LYS A 41 2.32 15.96 -11.90
C LYS A 41 2.48 14.57 -11.32
N VAL A 42 1.36 13.95 -11.02
CA VAL A 42 1.26 12.60 -10.45
C VAL A 42 0.61 11.69 -11.48
N LEU A 43 1.30 10.63 -11.85
CA LEU A 43 0.75 9.55 -12.65
C LEU A 43 0.16 8.49 -11.72
N PHE A 44 -1.12 8.20 -11.85
CA PHE A 44 -1.79 7.12 -11.14
C PHE A 44 -1.95 5.93 -12.07
N ASP A 45 -1.25 4.83 -11.82
CA ASP A 45 -1.26 3.64 -12.65
C ASP A 45 -2.65 2.98 -12.70
N GLU A 46 -3.17 2.78 -13.91
CA GLU A 46 -4.40 2.05 -14.19
C GLU A 46 -4.25 1.12 -15.40
N ALA A 47 -3.00 0.82 -15.80
CA ALA A 47 -2.68 -0.02 -16.94
C ALA A 47 -2.43 -1.49 -16.59
N HIS A 48 -2.21 -1.81 -15.30
CA HIS A 48 -1.79 -3.13 -14.84
C HIS A 48 -2.88 -3.85 -14.04
N ASN A 49 -4.08 -3.94 -14.60
CA ASN A 49 -5.26 -4.55 -13.96
C ASN A 49 -5.44 -4.14 -12.49
N ASN A 50 -5.09 -2.91 -12.17
CA ASN A 50 -5.14 -2.38 -10.82
C ASN A 50 -6.55 -2.50 -10.26
N VAL A 51 -6.67 -3.16 -9.10
CA VAL A 51 -7.96 -3.32 -8.41
C VAL A 51 -8.51 -2.01 -7.87
N HIS A 52 -7.63 -1.00 -7.72
CA HIS A 52 -7.99 0.34 -7.26
C HIS A 52 -7.56 1.38 -8.28
N LYS A 53 -8.50 2.24 -8.64
CA LYS A 53 -8.32 3.31 -9.63
C LYS A 53 -8.58 4.67 -9.00
N SER A 54 -8.01 5.70 -9.60
CA SER A 54 -8.14 7.10 -9.16
C SER A 54 -9.57 7.63 -9.18
N ASN A 55 -10.45 7.02 -9.96
CA ASN A 55 -11.88 7.38 -10.08
C ASN A 55 -12.82 6.43 -9.35
N ASP A 56 -12.30 5.37 -8.68
CA ASP A 56 -13.05 4.37 -7.91
C ASP A 56 -12.66 4.45 -6.43
N ARG A 57 -12.17 3.39 -5.82
CA ARG A 57 -11.87 3.30 -4.36
C ARG A 57 -10.78 4.28 -3.91
N TYR A 58 -9.90 4.69 -4.80
CA TYR A 58 -8.88 5.71 -4.55
C TYR A 58 -9.29 7.14 -4.97
N LYS A 59 -10.56 7.34 -5.38
CA LYS A 59 -11.11 8.69 -5.65
C LYS A 59 -10.97 9.66 -4.48
N PRO A 60 -11.15 9.24 -3.20
CA PRO A 60 -10.88 10.11 -2.06
C PRO A 60 -9.43 10.59 -2.00
N LEU A 61 -8.45 9.71 -2.23
CA LEU A 61 -7.04 10.09 -2.29
C LEU A 61 -6.78 11.05 -3.45
N ALA A 62 -7.26 10.75 -4.65
CA ALA A 62 -7.07 11.62 -5.82
C ALA A 62 -7.64 13.04 -5.57
N LYS A 63 -8.80 13.14 -4.91
CA LYS A 63 -9.37 14.43 -4.49
C LYS A 63 -8.54 15.12 -3.41
N LEU A 64 -7.98 14.38 -2.45
CA LEU A 64 -7.13 14.90 -1.39
C LEU A 64 -5.86 15.52 -1.99
N LEU A 65 -5.20 14.80 -2.91
CA LEU A 65 -4.01 15.28 -3.60
C LEU A 65 -4.31 16.50 -4.48
N ALA A 66 -5.43 16.49 -5.19
CA ALA A 66 -5.86 17.65 -5.98
C ALA A 66 -6.16 18.88 -5.09
N SER A 67 -6.73 18.66 -3.89
CA SER A 67 -6.96 19.72 -2.89
C SER A 67 -5.66 20.28 -2.31
N ASP A 68 -4.58 19.48 -2.29
CA ASP A 68 -3.23 19.93 -1.89
C ASP A 68 -2.42 20.51 -3.07
N GLY A 69 -3.04 20.58 -4.26
CA GLY A 69 -2.52 21.21 -5.47
C GLY A 69 -1.73 20.30 -6.41
N PHE A 70 -1.66 18.98 -6.17
CA PHE A 70 -1.08 18.02 -7.10
C PHE A 70 -1.96 17.83 -8.34
N GLN A 71 -1.32 17.58 -9.49
CA GLN A 71 -1.99 17.32 -10.77
C GLN A 71 -2.06 15.80 -11.02
N VAL A 72 -3.14 15.15 -10.60
CA VAL A 72 -3.30 13.69 -10.72
C VAL A 72 -3.87 13.31 -12.08
N THR A 73 -3.18 12.40 -12.79
CA THR A 73 -3.58 11.87 -14.10
C THR A 73 -3.61 10.35 -14.06
N ALA A 74 -4.68 9.74 -14.59
CA ALA A 74 -4.76 8.29 -14.73
C ALA A 74 -3.87 7.81 -15.90
N GLY A 75 -2.93 6.89 -15.61
CA GLY A 75 -2.06 6.25 -16.59
C GLY A 75 -2.72 5.02 -17.18
N LYS A 76 -2.90 4.98 -18.50
CA LYS A 76 -3.55 3.89 -19.24
C LYS A 76 -2.57 3.07 -20.07
N GLU A 77 -1.31 3.46 -20.10
CA GLU A 77 -0.26 2.84 -20.90
C GLU A 77 0.74 2.15 -19.99
N LYS A 78 1.30 1.03 -20.46
CA LYS A 78 2.38 0.32 -19.79
C LYS A 78 3.63 1.19 -19.70
N PHE A 79 4.46 0.93 -18.68
CA PHE A 79 5.60 1.79 -18.39
C PHE A 79 6.68 1.74 -19.46
N SER A 80 7.20 2.90 -19.80
CA SER A 80 8.37 3.11 -20.64
C SER A 80 9.05 4.42 -20.27
N ASP A 81 10.31 4.59 -20.64
CA ASP A 81 11.05 5.84 -20.37
C ASP A 81 10.34 7.08 -20.90
N GLY A 82 9.70 6.96 -22.08
CA GLY A 82 8.96 8.07 -22.69
C GLY A 82 7.69 8.44 -21.95
N MET A 83 6.97 7.44 -21.42
CA MET A 83 5.68 7.62 -20.76
C MET A 83 5.83 8.28 -19.38
N LEU A 84 6.88 7.94 -18.63
CA LEU A 84 7.15 8.49 -17.29
C LEU A 84 7.71 9.92 -17.34
N LYS A 85 8.19 10.35 -18.49
CA LYS A 85 8.79 11.69 -18.66
C LYS A 85 7.78 12.81 -18.38
N GLY A 86 8.19 13.74 -17.51
CA GLY A 86 7.39 14.91 -17.13
C GLY A 86 6.44 14.70 -15.98
N TYR A 87 6.38 13.49 -15.40
CA TYR A 87 5.77 13.22 -14.10
C TYR A 87 6.81 13.33 -12.98
N SER A 88 6.37 13.78 -11.81
CA SER A 88 7.20 13.87 -10.61
C SER A 88 7.02 12.66 -9.71
N VAL A 89 5.79 12.13 -9.64
CA VAL A 89 5.44 10.99 -8.79
C VAL A 89 4.63 9.98 -9.60
N LEU A 90 4.97 8.69 -9.45
CA LEU A 90 4.18 7.55 -9.92
C LEU A 90 3.53 6.88 -8.70
N ILE A 91 2.22 6.68 -8.75
CA ILE A 91 1.45 5.91 -7.76
C ILE A 91 0.98 4.62 -8.40
N ILE A 92 1.34 3.49 -7.81
CA ILE A 92 0.90 2.14 -8.22
C ILE A 92 0.17 1.51 -7.04
N VAL A 93 -1.08 1.07 -7.25
CA VAL A 93 -1.91 0.47 -6.19
C VAL A 93 -2.48 -0.84 -6.67
N GLY A 94 -2.10 -1.95 -6.00
CA GLY A 94 -2.71 -3.25 -6.22
C GLY A 94 -2.71 -3.70 -7.67
N ALA A 95 -1.55 -3.61 -8.33
CA ALA A 95 -1.37 -4.10 -9.69
C ALA A 95 -1.47 -5.63 -9.76
N LEU A 96 -2.12 -6.15 -10.78
CA LEU A 96 -2.26 -7.58 -11.08
C LEU A 96 -1.70 -7.91 -12.45
N SER A 97 -1.39 -9.19 -12.66
CA SER A 97 -1.07 -9.70 -13.99
C SER A 97 -2.28 -9.66 -14.94
N GLU A 98 -2.05 -9.91 -16.21
CA GLU A 98 -3.14 -9.99 -17.20
C GLU A 98 -4.15 -11.12 -16.86
N ASP A 99 -3.68 -12.20 -16.25
CA ASP A 99 -4.53 -13.22 -15.63
C ASP A 99 -4.65 -12.96 -14.12
N GLU A 100 -5.72 -12.27 -13.72
CA GLU A 100 -5.99 -11.88 -12.33
C GLU A 100 -6.17 -13.05 -11.36
N HIS A 101 -6.29 -14.30 -11.88
CA HIS A 101 -6.39 -15.51 -11.08
C HIS A 101 -5.02 -16.07 -10.66
N THR A 102 -3.93 -15.48 -11.13
CA THR A 102 -2.57 -15.93 -10.85
C THR A 102 -1.76 -14.88 -10.09
N ASP A 103 -0.64 -15.30 -9.52
CA ASP A 103 0.35 -14.45 -8.88
C ASP A 103 1.57 -14.15 -9.80
N ARG A 104 1.37 -14.25 -11.12
CA ARG A 104 2.37 -13.89 -12.10
C ARG A 104 2.71 -12.39 -11.98
N PRO A 105 3.93 -11.99 -12.38
CA PRO A 105 4.30 -10.59 -12.34
C PRO A 105 3.31 -9.68 -13.08
N ALA A 106 2.96 -8.56 -12.46
CA ALA A 106 2.13 -7.52 -13.07
C ALA A 106 2.92 -6.71 -14.10
N PHE A 107 4.22 -6.62 -13.92
CA PHE A 107 5.14 -5.82 -14.74
C PHE A 107 6.13 -6.72 -15.47
N SER A 108 6.46 -6.38 -16.71
CA SER A 108 7.60 -6.98 -17.41
C SER A 108 8.94 -6.51 -16.81
N SER A 109 10.04 -7.17 -17.17
CA SER A 109 11.37 -6.74 -16.74
C SER A 109 11.71 -5.33 -17.25
N GLU A 110 11.34 -5.06 -18.51
CA GLU A 110 11.55 -3.77 -19.17
C GLU A 110 10.77 -2.65 -18.50
N GLU A 111 9.54 -2.92 -18.05
CA GLU A 111 8.75 -1.97 -17.28
C GLU A 111 9.37 -1.68 -15.91
N CYS A 112 9.86 -2.73 -15.23
CA CYS A 112 10.59 -2.56 -13.97
C CYS A 112 11.87 -1.73 -14.17
N ASP A 113 12.62 -1.97 -15.25
CA ASP A 113 13.85 -1.23 -15.61
C ASP A 113 13.52 0.24 -15.91
N ALA A 114 12.44 0.52 -16.66
CA ALA A 114 12.02 1.89 -16.97
C ALA A 114 11.66 2.66 -15.69
N VAL A 115 10.90 2.05 -14.76
CA VAL A 115 10.55 2.68 -13.48
C VAL A 115 11.81 2.88 -12.62
N GLU A 116 12.69 1.88 -12.51
CA GLU A 116 13.94 1.97 -11.74
C GLU A 116 14.82 3.12 -12.25
N ASN A 117 15.06 3.19 -13.58
CA ASN A 117 15.85 4.24 -14.19
C ASN A 117 15.25 5.61 -13.99
N TRP A 118 13.94 5.74 -14.19
CA TRP A 118 13.23 7.00 -13.98
C TRP A 118 13.34 7.48 -12.52
N VAL A 119 13.22 6.59 -11.53
CA VAL A 119 13.43 6.95 -10.12
C VAL A 119 14.89 7.34 -9.88
N ARG A 120 15.87 6.58 -10.44
CA ARG A 120 17.30 6.90 -10.31
C ARG A 120 17.64 8.30 -10.82
N GLU A 121 16.93 8.77 -11.83
CA GLU A 121 17.08 10.10 -12.44
C GLU A 121 16.33 11.22 -11.70
N GLY A 122 15.50 10.92 -10.72
CA GLY A 122 14.83 11.92 -9.86
C GLY A 122 13.30 11.84 -9.81
N GLY A 123 12.69 10.89 -10.49
CA GLY A 123 11.29 10.55 -10.29
C GLY A 123 11.05 9.92 -8.91
N SER A 124 9.82 9.90 -8.44
CA SER A 124 9.49 9.33 -7.13
C SER A 124 8.34 8.32 -7.23
N LEU A 125 8.46 7.20 -6.53
CA LEU A 125 7.52 6.07 -6.58
C LEU A 125 6.79 5.90 -5.24
N LEU A 126 5.45 5.81 -5.31
CA LEU A 126 4.60 5.23 -4.27
C LEU A 126 4.07 3.89 -4.77
N LEU A 127 4.60 2.78 -4.25
CA LEU A 127 4.15 1.43 -4.56
C LEU A 127 3.35 0.90 -3.37
N ILE A 128 2.07 0.57 -3.60
CA ILE A 128 1.19 0.00 -2.56
C ILE A 128 0.83 -1.42 -2.96
N VAL A 129 1.35 -2.36 -2.21
CA VAL A 129 1.08 -3.79 -2.31
C VAL A 129 0.17 -4.25 -1.18
N ASP A 130 -0.19 -5.52 -1.15
CA ASP A 130 -1.07 -6.10 -0.14
C ASP A 130 -0.77 -7.60 0.02
N HIS A 131 -1.57 -8.29 0.82
CA HIS A 131 -1.58 -9.75 0.88
C HIS A 131 -1.75 -10.37 -0.53
N TYR A 132 -1.67 -11.69 -0.61
CA TYR A 132 -1.84 -12.42 -1.88
C TYR A 132 -3.08 -11.98 -2.67
N PRO A 133 -2.97 -11.72 -4.00
CA PRO A 133 -1.78 -11.94 -4.84
C PRO A 133 -0.86 -10.72 -4.97
N PHE A 134 -1.22 -9.54 -4.46
CA PHE A 134 -0.59 -8.25 -4.76
C PHE A 134 0.89 -8.17 -4.37
N GLY A 135 1.27 -8.79 -3.24
CA GLY A 135 2.67 -8.88 -2.85
C GLY A 135 3.51 -9.68 -3.84
N SER A 136 2.95 -10.77 -4.41
CA SER A 136 3.64 -11.58 -5.42
C SER A 136 3.71 -10.89 -6.77
N THR A 137 2.61 -10.28 -7.23
CA THR A 137 2.52 -9.67 -8.57
C THR A 137 3.42 -8.45 -8.73
N ALA A 138 3.67 -7.69 -7.64
CA ALA A 138 4.52 -6.51 -7.64
C ALA A 138 5.95 -6.76 -7.13
N GLU A 139 6.30 -8.00 -6.73
CA GLU A 139 7.61 -8.31 -6.13
C GLU A 139 8.78 -7.93 -7.03
N GLY A 140 8.69 -8.20 -8.35
CA GLY A 140 9.76 -7.87 -9.29
C GLY A 140 10.14 -6.40 -9.27
N LEU A 141 9.14 -5.51 -9.17
CA LEU A 141 9.37 -4.06 -9.05
C LEU A 141 9.89 -3.68 -7.66
N ALA A 142 9.33 -4.24 -6.59
CA ALA A 142 9.77 -3.95 -5.22
C ALA A 142 11.24 -4.35 -4.99
N LEU A 143 11.66 -5.50 -5.56
CA LEU A 143 13.04 -5.98 -5.47
C LEU A 143 14.07 -5.06 -6.17
N ARG A 144 13.67 -4.27 -7.20
CA ARG A 144 14.55 -3.25 -7.80
C ARG A 144 14.99 -2.19 -6.78
N PHE A 145 14.21 -2.00 -5.75
CA PHE A 145 14.46 -1.06 -4.65
C PHE A 145 14.93 -1.77 -3.36
N GLY A 146 15.30 -3.05 -3.43
CA GLY A 146 15.79 -3.83 -2.30
C GLY A 146 14.72 -4.16 -1.25
N VAL A 147 13.44 -4.20 -1.63
CA VAL A 147 12.33 -4.53 -0.73
C VAL A 147 11.67 -5.85 -1.17
N GLN A 148 11.55 -6.79 -0.24
CA GLN A 148 10.89 -8.07 -0.42
C GLN A 148 9.56 -8.10 0.34
N THR A 149 8.49 -8.55 -0.30
CA THR A 149 7.17 -8.78 0.32
C THR A 149 7.11 -10.17 0.96
N SER A 150 6.24 -10.38 1.96
CA SER A 150 5.99 -11.74 2.49
C SER A 150 5.07 -12.57 1.59
N LYS A 151 4.43 -11.92 0.60
CA LYS A 151 3.44 -12.51 -0.34
C LYS A 151 2.14 -12.97 0.29
N GLY A 152 2.11 -13.16 1.60
CA GLY A 152 0.95 -13.54 2.37
C GLY A 152 0.36 -12.36 3.15
N TYR A 153 -0.41 -12.65 4.18
CA TYR A 153 -0.88 -11.62 5.10
C TYR A 153 -0.12 -11.68 6.42
N THR A 154 -0.17 -10.57 7.14
CA THR A 154 0.56 -10.39 8.40
C THR A 154 -0.41 -10.11 9.53
N GLU A 155 -0.21 -10.75 10.67
CA GLU A 155 -0.86 -10.48 11.95
C GLU A 155 0.16 -9.93 12.95
N ASP A 156 -0.28 -9.04 13.85
CA ASP A 156 0.54 -8.57 14.96
C ASP A 156 -0.26 -8.54 16.26
N SER A 157 -0.04 -9.54 17.10
CA SER A 157 -0.76 -9.71 18.37
C SER A 157 -0.40 -8.67 19.45
N ALA A 158 0.63 -7.84 19.24
CA ALA A 158 0.98 -6.74 20.13
C ALA A 158 0.35 -5.41 19.68
N LEU A 159 0.28 -5.15 18.36
CA LEU A 159 -0.10 -3.87 17.79
C LEU A 159 -1.52 -3.82 17.21
N TYR A 160 -2.33 -4.87 17.36
CA TYR A 160 -3.66 -4.92 16.75
C TYR A 160 -4.66 -3.95 17.39
N ASP A 161 -5.66 -3.55 16.61
CA ASP A 161 -6.79 -2.75 17.08
C ASP A 161 -7.61 -3.55 18.11
N LYS A 162 -7.60 -3.08 19.36
CA LYS A 162 -8.29 -3.75 20.48
C LYS A 162 -9.81 -3.68 20.39
N GLU A 163 -10.35 -2.68 19.68
CA GLU A 163 -11.81 -2.53 19.51
C GLU A 163 -12.34 -3.50 18.46
N SER A 164 -11.60 -3.72 17.38
CA SER A 164 -11.95 -4.71 16.36
C SER A 164 -11.71 -6.14 16.83
N GLY A 165 -10.68 -6.35 17.66
CA GLY A 165 -10.19 -7.67 18.06
C GLY A 165 -9.49 -8.42 16.91
N ASP A 166 -9.32 -7.81 15.75
CA ASP A 166 -8.68 -8.41 14.57
C ASP A 166 -7.17 -8.15 14.61
N VAL A 167 -6.38 -9.21 14.78
CA VAL A 167 -4.92 -9.14 14.85
C VAL A 167 -4.24 -8.78 13.53
N SER A 168 -4.98 -8.79 12.43
CA SER A 168 -4.51 -8.31 11.13
C SER A 168 -4.78 -6.81 10.90
N GLN A 169 -5.65 -6.19 11.71
CA GLN A 169 -5.84 -4.75 11.75
C GLN A 169 -4.82 -4.14 12.71
N ILE A 170 -3.72 -3.63 12.17
CA ILE A 170 -2.55 -3.19 12.96
C ILE A 170 -2.61 -1.68 13.17
N VAL A 171 -2.38 -1.25 14.42
CA VAL A 171 -2.29 0.16 14.82
C VAL A 171 -0.85 0.49 15.18
N PHE A 172 -0.20 1.26 14.33
CA PHE A 172 1.14 1.79 14.59
C PHE A 172 1.03 3.08 15.37
N SER A 173 1.81 3.22 16.45
CA SER A 173 1.77 4.36 17.34
C SER A 173 3.19 4.88 17.66
N ARG A 174 3.28 6.20 17.89
CA ARG A 174 4.52 6.80 18.40
C ARG A 174 4.84 6.35 19.81
N THR A 175 3.82 6.13 20.61
CA THR A 175 4.00 5.83 22.05
C THR A 175 4.68 4.50 22.29
N ASP A 176 4.53 3.54 21.39
CA ASP A 176 5.20 2.23 21.46
C ASP A 176 6.39 2.10 20.51
N GLY A 177 6.66 3.13 19.69
CA GLY A 177 7.78 3.18 18.75
C GLY A 177 7.55 2.40 17.43
N SER A 178 6.37 1.81 17.22
CA SER A 178 6.01 1.14 15.98
C SER A 178 5.81 2.13 14.83
N LEU A 179 5.32 3.34 15.11
CA LEU A 179 5.35 4.48 14.19
C LEU A 179 6.65 5.25 14.42
N ALA A 180 7.67 4.94 13.61
CA ALA A 180 9.00 5.50 13.79
C ALA A 180 9.09 6.98 13.37
N GLU A 181 10.07 7.71 13.92
CA GLU A 181 10.38 9.05 13.47
C GLU A 181 11.00 9.03 12.07
N HIS A 182 10.36 9.70 11.15
CA HIS A 182 10.78 9.94 9.77
C HIS A 182 10.12 11.23 9.29
N SER A 183 10.64 11.90 8.28
CA SER A 183 10.02 13.13 7.74
C SER A 183 8.56 12.89 7.30
N ILE A 184 8.24 11.70 6.80
CA ILE A 184 6.87 11.29 6.48
C ILE A 184 5.96 11.32 7.72
N THR A 185 6.43 10.88 8.88
CA THR A 185 5.63 10.81 10.10
C THR A 185 5.68 12.07 10.94
N LEU A 186 6.65 12.95 10.67
CA LEU A 186 6.80 14.26 11.33
C LEU A 186 6.04 15.37 10.61
N GLY A 187 5.90 15.29 9.26
CA GLY A 187 5.33 16.34 8.45
C GLY A 187 6.22 17.60 8.36
N ARG A 188 5.65 18.68 7.85
CA ARG A 188 6.32 19.99 7.73
C ARG A 188 6.45 20.68 9.09
N ASP A 189 5.51 20.44 9.98
CA ASP A 189 5.45 20.99 11.33
C ASP A 189 4.62 20.11 12.27
N SER A 190 4.43 20.56 13.51
CA SER A 190 3.73 19.81 14.55
C SER A 190 2.25 19.52 14.24
N THR A 191 1.60 20.29 13.36
CA THR A 191 0.19 20.13 12.98
C THR A 191 0.00 18.99 11.98
N GLU A 192 1.07 18.61 11.28
CA GLU A 192 1.10 17.50 10.31
C GLU A 192 1.67 16.20 10.89
N ARG A 193 2.05 16.24 12.16
CA ARG A 193 2.61 15.07 12.84
C ARG A 193 1.56 13.97 12.96
N THR A 194 1.89 12.76 12.45
CA THR A 194 1.05 11.58 12.62
C THR A 194 1.40 10.87 13.93
N ASN A 195 0.41 10.42 14.68
CA ASN A 195 0.57 9.75 15.97
C ASN A 195 0.04 8.30 15.93
N HIS A 196 -0.98 8.04 15.12
CA HIS A 196 -1.62 6.74 14.97
C HIS A 196 -1.89 6.45 13.50
N VAL A 197 -1.42 5.32 13.01
CA VAL A 197 -1.67 4.83 11.65
C VAL A 197 -2.27 3.45 11.73
N THR A 198 -3.37 3.20 11.01
CA THR A 198 -4.06 1.90 11.00
C THR A 198 -3.98 1.26 9.61
N THR A 199 -3.63 -0.01 9.58
CA THR A 199 -3.68 -0.88 8.39
C THR A 199 -4.72 -1.99 8.56
N PHE A 200 -5.18 -2.59 7.44
CA PHE A 200 -6.36 -3.48 7.41
C PHE A 200 -6.04 -4.77 6.64
N THR A 201 -5.31 -5.68 7.24
CA THR A 201 -4.90 -6.97 6.64
C THR A 201 -3.91 -6.81 5.49
N GLY A 202 -2.71 -6.38 5.78
CA GLY A 202 -1.65 -6.20 4.78
C GLY A 202 -0.61 -7.31 4.78
N THR A 203 0.42 -7.12 3.99
CA THR A 203 1.63 -7.95 3.93
C THR A 203 2.81 -7.26 4.62
N SER A 204 3.77 -8.01 5.11
CA SER A 204 5.01 -7.47 5.65
C SER A 204 6.06 -7.25 4.55
N LEU A 205 6.93 -6.28 4.80
CA LEU A 205 8.03 -5.86 3.94
C LEU A 205 9.36 -6.09 4.66
N LEU A 206 10.28 -6.78 4.00
CA LEU A 206 11.68 -6.85 4.42
C LEU A 206 12.48 -5.92 3.51
N ALA A 207 13.07 -4.89 4.07
CA ALA A 207 13.83 -3.90 3.33
C ALA A 207 15.32 -4.01 3.64
N ALA A 208 16.17 -3.60 2.68
CA ALA A 208 17.59 -3.44 2.91
C ALA A 208 17.88 -2.33 3.95
N ASP A 209 19.05 -2.36 4.58
CA ASP A 209 19.46 -1.42 5.64
C ASP A 209 19.43 0.05 5.23
N SER A 210 19.48 0.34 3.91
CA SER A 210 19.37 1.70 3.37
C SER A 210 17.95 2.29 3.41
N ALA A 211 16.94 1.47 3.68
CA ALA A 211 15.56 1.91 3.76
C ALA A 211 15.13 2.16 5.21
N ALA A 212 14.40 3.25 5.43
CA ALA A 212 13.81 3.57 6.71
C ALA A 212 12.44 2.89 6.87
N ALA A 213 12.32 1.96 7.81
CA ALA A 213 11.03 1.40 8.22
C ALA A 213 10.32 2.41 9.13
N PHE A 214 9.19 2.97 8.68
CA PHE A 214 8.41 3.94 9.47
C PHE A 214 7.11 3.35 10.05
N LEU A 215 6.61 2.22 9.50
CA LEU A 215 5.56 1.40 10.11
C LEU A 215 6.18 0.05 10.50
N LYS A 216 6.72 -0.04 11.71
CA LYS A 216 7.49 -1.20 12.20
C LYS A 216 6.58 -2.23 12.83
N LEU A 217 6.70 -3.48 12.44
CA LEU A 217 6.04 -4.60 13.09
C LEU A 217 6.76 -4.95 14.42
N SER A 218 6.00 -5.53 15.35
CA SER A 218 6.55 -5.98 16.61
C SER A 218 7.26 -7.34 16.49
N ASP A 219 7.96 -7.76 17.55
CA ASP A 219 8.56 -9.08 17.64
C ASP A 219 7.52 -10.24 17.71
N ARG A 220 6.23 -9.90 17.86
CA ARG A 220 5.12 -10.85 17.86
C ARG A 220 4.39 -10.96 16.54
N ALA A 221 4.85 -10.22 15.54
CA ALA A 221 4.27 -10.26 14.20
C ALA A 221 4.54 -11.60 13.52
N LEU A 222 3.56 -12.09 12.80
CA LEU A 222 3.58 -13.37 12.09
C LEU A 222 3.12 -13.18 10.64
N ASP A 223 3.83 -13.81 9.71
CA ASP A 223 3.47 -13.90 8.30
C ASP A 223 2.86 -15.27 7.99
N PHE A 224 1.78 -15.27 7.24
CA PHE A 224 1.07 -16.45 6.77
C PHE A 224 1.24 -16.59 5.26
N ALA A 225 2.11 -17.53 4.84
CA ALA A 225 2.41 -17.75 3.44
C ALA A 225 1.21 -18.34 2.70
N PRO A 226 0.85 -17.84 1.50
CA PRO A 226 -0.26 -18.34 0.72
C PRO A 226 0.09 -19.62 -0.01
N SER A 227 -0.94 -20.45 -0.24
CA SER A 227 -0.95 -21.55 -1.22
C SER A 227 -2.23 -21.40 -2.04
N ALA A 228 -2.09 -21.12 -3.32
CA ALA A 228 -3.22 -20.87 -4.20
C ALA A 228 -3.50 -22.08 -5.10
N LYS A 229 -4.78 -22.42 -5.27
CA LYS A 229 -5.26 -23.44 -6.20
C LYS A 229 -6.33 -22.82 -7.08
N ILE A 230 -6.17 -22.96 -8.39
CA ILE A 230 -7.15 -22.52 -9.38
C ILE A 230 -8.10 -23.66 -9.66
N GLU A 231 -9.40 -23.47 -9.46
CA GLU A 231 -10.46 -24.39 -9.80
C GLU A 231 -11.31 -23.82 -10.93
N LYS A 232 -11.55 -24.65 -11.96
CA LYS A 232 -12.40 -24.29 -13.10
C LYS A 232 -13.63 -25.22 -13.09
N SER A 233 -14.82 -24.64 -13.11
CA SER A 233 -16.08 -25.40 -13.12
C SER A 233 -17.16 -24.60 -13.87
N GLY A 234 -17.78 -25.24 -14.89
CA GLY A 234 -18.92 -24.68 -15.61
C GLY A 234 -18.67 -23.34 -16.32
N GLY A 235 -17.40 -23.05 -16.70
CA GLY A 235 -17.00 -21.79 -17.32
C GLY A 235 -16.50 -20.73 -16.31
N ASP A 236 -16.68 -20.96 -15.03
CA ASP A 236 -16.19 -20.07 -13.97
C ASP A 236 -14.79 -20.50 -13.53
N THR A 237 -13.93 -19.51 -13.28
CA THR A 237 -12.60 -19.69 -12.69
C THR A 237 -12.60 -19.13 -11.27
N LYS A 238 -12.15 -19.93 -10.31
CA LYS A 238 -12.08 -19.56 -8.91
C LYS A 238 -10.69 -19.84 -8.35
N THR A 239 -10.11 -18.86 -7.68
CA THR A 239 -8.87 -19.07 -6.93
C THR A 239 -9.20 -19.34 -5.47
N ILE A 240 -8.78 -20.49 -4.96
CA ILE A 240 -8.86 -20.87 -3.55
C ILE A 240 -7.48 -20.63 -2.95
N VAL A 241 -7.42 -19.75 -1.95
CA VAL A 241 -6.19 -19.45 -1.22
C VAL A 241 -6.29 -20.06 0.17
N THR A 242 -5.30 -20.85 0.54
CA THR A 242 -5.09 -21.35 1.89
C THR A 242 -3.77 -20.81 2.42
N TYR A 243 -3.65 -20.73 3.73
CA TYR A 243 -2.45 -20.20 4.35
C TYR A 243 -1.78 -21.28 5.19
N GLY A 244 -0.46 -21.34 5.11
CA GLY A 244 0.37 -22.30 5.82
C GLY A 244 0.57 -21.92 7.29
N ASN A 245 1.45 -22.66 7.95
CA ASN A 245 1.89 -22.32 9.31
C ASN A 245 2.59 -20.96 9.30
N PRO A 246 2.33 -20.11 10.32
CA PRO A 246 2.94 -18.80 10.40
C PRO A 246 4.46 -18.88 10.59
N THR A 247 5.15 -17.89 10.06
CA THR A 247 6.57 -17.62 10.28
C THR A 247 6.74 -16.28 10.96
N SER A 248 7.85 -16.06 11.66
CA SER A 248 8.10 -14.78 12.31
C SER A 248 8.25 -13.65 11.28
N ALA A 249 7.55 -12.53 11.51
CA ALA A 249 7.70 -11.26 10.80
C ALA A 249 8.46 -10.21 11.66
N ALA A 250 9.13 -10.62 12.72
CA ALA A 250 9.97 -9.75 13.55
C ALA A 250 11.03 -9.05 12.70
N GLY A 251 11.23 -7.74 12.93
CA GLY A 251 12.17 -6.92 12.16
C GLY A 251 11.68 -6.49 10.78
N ARG A 252 10.44 -6.84 10.40
CA ARG A 252 9.80 -6.39 9.15
C ARG A 252 8.93 -5.16 9.40
N ALA A 253 8.34 -4.61 8.34
CA ALA A 253 7.52 -3.40 8.38
C ALA A 253 6.31 -3.51 7.45
N GLN A 254 5.33 -2.61 7.59
CA GLN A 254 4.28 -2.40 6.58
C GLN A 254 4.41 -1.05 5.85
N GLY A 255 5.42 -0.25 6.19
CA GLY A 255 5.74 0.97 5.48
C GLY A 255 7.23 1.26 5.53
N VAL A 256 7.84 1.41 4.34
CA VAL A 256 9.26 1.71 4.19
C VAL A 256 9.47 2.86 3.22
N ALA A 257 10.51 3.67 3.47
CA ALA A 257 10.91 4.79 2.63
C ALA A 257 12.41 4.75 2.38
N LEU A 258 12.84 5.06 1.15
CA LEU A 258 14.24 5.11 0.80
C LEU A 258 14.52 6.15 -0.29
N ARG A 259 15.75 6.68 -0.29
CA ARG A 259 16.29 7.45 -1.41
C ARG A 259 16.94 6.48 -2.39
N PHE A 260 16.70 6.67 -3.68
CA PHE A 260 17.25 5.82 -4.73
C PHE A 260 17.75 6.68 -5.89
N GLY A 261 19.08 6.74 -6.05
CA GLY A 261 19.67 7.71 -6.95
C GLY A 261 19.33 9.15 -6.55
N LYS A 262 18.65 9.88 -7.44
CA LYS A 262 18.15 11.23 -7.19
C LYS A 262 16.69 11.24 -6.73
N GLY A 263 15.99 10.10 -6.84
CA GLY A 263 14.57 9.98 -6.53
C GLY A 263 14.30 9.39 -5.15
N ARG A 264 13.03 9.12 -4.90
CA ARG A 264 12.52 8.65 -3.61
C ARG A 264 11.48 7.55 -3.84
N VAL A 265 11.46 6.58 -2.95
CA VAL A 265 10.52 5.45 -3.02
C VAL A 265 9.85 5.25 -1.67
N VAL A 266 8.54 5.11 -1.68
CA VAL A 266 7.75 4.62 -0.55
C VAL A 266 7.06 3.34 -0.97
N ILE A 267 7.18 2.29 -0.17
CA ILE A 267 6.44 1.04 -0.36
C ILE A 267 5.58 0.79 0.87
N LEU A 268 4.28 0.59 0.65
CA LEU A 268 3.31 0.24 1.68
C LEU A 268 2.81 -1.18 1.47
N GLY A 269 2.67 -1.92 2.54
CA GLY A 269 2.24 -3.33 2.55
C GLY A 269 0.73 -3.52 2.69
N GLU A 270 -0.09 -2.45 2.58
CA GLU A 270 -1.54 -2.54 2.76
C GLU A 270 -2.26 -1.51 1.88
N ILE A 271 -3.27 -2.00 1.16
CA ILE A 271 -3.90 -1.25 0.06
C ILE A 271 -5.01 -0.31 0.54
N ALA A 272 -5.65 -0.56 1.69
CA ALA A 272 -6.72 0.30 2.19
C ALA A 272 -6.21 1.52 2.95
N ILE A 273 -4.96 1.50 3.43
CA ILE A 273 -4.36 2.54 4.29
C ILE A 273 -4.54 3.97 3.77
N LEU A 274 -4.39 4.19 2.46
CA LEU A 274 -4.55 5.50 1.81
C LEU A 274 -5.87 5.65 1.04
N SER A 275 -6.77 4.68 1.15
CA SER A 275 -8.15 4.79 0.64
C SER A 275 -9.06 5.44 1.70
N ALA A 276 -10.29 5.80 1.31
CA ALA A 276 -11.38 6.03 2.25
C ALA A 276 -12.60 5.26 1.72
N GLN A 277 -12.95 4.18 2.40
CA GLN A 277 -13.95 3.22 1.94
C GLN A 277 -15.00 2.98 3.02
N ILE A 278 -16.17 2.51 2.57
CA ILE A 278 -17.25 2.03 3.44
C ILE A 278 -17.49 0.56 3.10
N THR A 279 -17.42 -0.30 4.10
CA THR A 279 -17.75 -1.73 3.97
C THR A 279 -19.25 -1.93 3.75
N ARG A 280 -19.67 -3.15 3.42
CA ARG A 280 -21.10 -3.52 3.33
C ARG A 280 -21.89 -3.22 4.61
N ASN A 281 -21.22 -3.35 5.76
CA ASN A 281 -21.84 -3.12 7.08
C ASN A 281 -21.76 -1.65 7.52
N GLY A 282 -21.37 -0.73 6.61
CA GLY A 282 -21.28 0.70 6.90
C GLY A 282 -20.04 1.12 7.70
N LYS A 283 -19.09 0.20 7.96
CA LYS A 283 -17.87 0.55 8.69
C LYS A 283 -16.87 1.27 7.79
N PRO A 284 -16.26 2.38 8.25
CA PRO A 284 -15.20 3.08 7.52
C PRO A 284 -13.87 2.29 7.57
N VAL A 285 -13.10 2.35 6.48
CA VAL A 285 -11.81 1.69 6.31
C VAL A 285 -10.85 2.61 5.54
N GLY A 286 -9.63 2.75 6.03
CA GLY A 286 -8.63 3.63 5.46
C GLY A 286 -8.57 4.99 6.14
N MET A 287 -8.42 6.07 5.37
CA MET A 287 -8.28 7.45 5.86
C MET A 287 -9.51 7.98 6.63
N ASN A 288 -10.67 7.37 6.45
CA ASN A 288 -11.91 7.72 7.15
C ASN A 288 -12.19 6.85 8.40
N HIS A 289 -11.29 5.90 8.73
CA HIS A 289 -11.41 5.12 9.97
C HIS A 289 -11.16 6.03 11.18
N PRO A 290 -12.05 5.99 12.21
CA PRO A 290 -11.92 6.84 13.39
C PRO A 290 -10.60 6.61 14.13
N GLY A 291 -10.03 7.68 14.66
CA GLY A 291 -8.87 7.62 15.56
C GLY A 291 -7.52 7.41 14.87
N ASN A 292 -7.45 7.39 13.53
CA ASN A 292 -6.18 7.35 12.82
C ASN A 292 -5.81 8.68 12.14
N ASP A 293 -4.54 8.82 11.81
CA ASP A 293 -3.97 9.96 11.08
C ASP A 293 -3.64 9.58 9.61
N ASN A 294 -4.27 8.54 9.05
CA ASN A 294 -3.94 8.04 7.71
C ASN A 294 -4.13 9.11 6.61
N LYS A 295 -5.09 10.04 6.78
CA LYS A 295 -5.26 11.18 5.88
C LYS A 295 -4.01 12.08 5.88
N GLN A 296 -3.48 12.40 7.06
CA GLN A 296 -2.27 13.22 7.18
C GLN A 296 -1.04 12.44 6.69
N LEU A 297 -0.96 11.14 6.98
CA LEU A 297 0.10 10.28 6.46
C LEU A 297 0.14 10.31 4.93
N ALA A 298 -1.03 10.26 4.26
CA ALA A 298 -1.11 10.33 2.80
C ALA A 298 -0.52 11.62 2.24
N LEU A 299 -0.83 12.77 2.84
CA LEU A 299 -0.25 14.07 2.48
C LEU A 299 1.26 14.08 2.72
N ASN A 300 1.71 13.64 3.88
CA ASN A 300 3.12 13.64 4.24
C ASN A 300 3.97 12.72 3.33
N ILE A 301 3.45 11.56 2.94
CA ILE A 301 4.10 10.69 1.95
C ILE A 301 4.30 11.46 0.64
N MET A 302 3.27 12.15 0.16
CA MET A 302 3.36 12.90 -1.08
C MET A 302 4.26 14.13 -0.97
N HIS A 303 4.28 14.81 0.18
CA HIS A 303 5.20 15.89 0.48
C HIS A 303 6.66 15.42 0.46
N TRP A 304 6.91 14.23 1.04
CA TRP A 304 8.26 13.65 1.01
C TRP A 304 8.65 13.22 -0.40
N LEU A 305 7.78 12.54 -1.15
CA LEU A 305 8.03 12.12 -2.53
C LEU A 305 8.24 13.30 -3.48
N SER A 306 7.59 14.42 -3.25
CA SER A 306 7.74 15.63 -4.07
C SER A 306 8.85 16.58 -3.61
N GLY A 307 9.58 16.22 -2.52
CA GLY A 307 10.72 16.99 -2.04
C GLY A 307 10.36 18.21 -1.19
N VAL A 308 9.12 18.32 -0.70
CA VAL A 308 8.69 19.40 0.21
C VAL A 308 9.28 19.21 1.60
N VAL A 309 9.40 17.97 2.06
CA VAL A 309 10.11 17.59 3.28
C VAL A 309 11.28 16.67 2.95
N GLU A 310 12.39 16.79 3.73
CA GLU A 310 13.65 16.10 3.46
C GLU A 310 13.75 14.75 4.19
#